data_c28720c0a518ade414b6b270780ff0a9
#
_entry.id   c28720c0a518ade414b6b270780ff0a9
#
_cell.length_a   1.000
_cell.length_b   1.000
_cell.length_c   1.000
_cell.angle_alpha   90.00
_cell.angle_beta   90.00
_cell.angle_gamma   90.00
#
_symmetry.space_group_name_H-M   'P 1'
#
loop_
_entity.id
_entity.type
_entity.pdbx_description
1 polymer ?
#
loop_
_entity_poly.entity_id
_entity_poly.type
_entity_poly.pdbx_seq_one_letter_code
_entity_poly.pdbx_strand_id
1 'polypeptide(L)'
;MTRYLASFLLATMATGCGQVWNDPYPAAERGENILYSAFTQRPKHLDPVQSYSEDEATFLYQIYEPPLQYHYLKRPFQLGTATARAMPVVRQYDESGHLLPADVDPAKVARSEYEIQIQPGIRYQPHPAFATDSAGKPVYLDLGPDALAGKRNLGDFPLTGTRELTAEDYVYQIKRLAHPRLHSPVLELMGDYIIGLKDLHALLVAGEKASKEKPGWIDLRSYPMSGVEVVDRYTYRVRIKGAYPQFPYW
;
A
#
# COMPACT_ATOMS: atom_id res chain seq x y z
N MET A 1 51.28 -50.08 -3.32
CA MET A 1 50.91 -48.86 -4.09
C MET A 1 49.41 -48.57 -4.02
N THR A 2 48.52 -49.54 -4.15
CA THR A 2 47.02 -49.39 -4.17
C THR A 2 46.44 -48.77 -2.88
N ARG A 3 47.01 -49.03 -1.70
CA ARG A 3 46.52 -48.51 -0.42
C ARG A 3 46.76 -47.01 -0.23
N TYR A 4 47.85 -46.48 -0.76
CA TYR A 4 48.16 -45.05 -0.69
C TYR A 4 47.35 -44.23 -1.70
N LEU A 5 46.96 -44.81 -2.83
CA LEU A 5 46.11 -44.17 -3.82
C LEU A 5 44.68 -43.97 -3.27
N ALA A 6 44.15 -45.00 -2.57
CA ALA A 6 42.84 -44.92 -1.95
C ALA A 6 42.77 -43.85 -0.82
N SER A 7 43.84 -43.75 0.00
CA SER A 7 43.93 -42.72 1.05
C SER A 7 44.05 -41.31 0.50
N PHE A 8 44.75 -41.13 -0.63
CA PHE A 8 44.86 -39.86 -1.29
C PHE A 8 43.55 -39.41 -1.94
N LEU A 9 42.79 -40.36 -2.54
CA LEU A 9 41.47 -40.08 -3.09
C LEU A 9 40.44 -39.70 -1.98
N LEU A 10 40.50 -40.35 -0.81
CA LEU A 10 39.64 -40.03 0.32
C LEU A 10 39.95 -38.62 0.91
N ALA A 11 41.21 -38.26 0.95
CA ALA A 11 41.64 -36.94 1.45
C ALA A 11 41.20 -35.78 0.52
N THR A 12 41.19 -36.02 -0.80
CA THR A 12 40.70 -34.99 -1.77
C THR A 12 39.17 -34.84 -1.77
N MET A 13 38.40 -35.84 -1.35
CA MET A 13 36.94 -35.71 -1.18
C MET A 13 36.55 -34.95 0.09
N ALA A 14 37.41 -34.89 1.11
CA ALA A 14 37.14 -34.20 2.36
C ALA A 14 37.33 -32.66 2.27
N THR A 15 37.98 -32.16 1.22
CA THR A 15 38.18 -30.69 1.03
C THR A 15 37.05 -30.01 0.28
N GLY A 16 36.01 -30.74 -0.13
CA GLY A 16 34.86 -30.19 -0.86
C GLY A 16 33.83 -29.43 -0.02
N CYS A 17 33.93 -29.40 1.32
CA CYS A 17 33.06 -28.65 2.21
C CYS A 17 33.67 -27.27 2.61
N GLY A 18 34.41 -26.65 1.72
CA GLY A 18 34.90 -25.29 1.90
C GLY A 18 33.80 -24.23 1.68
N GLN A 19 34.13 -22.99 1.97
CA GLN A 19 33.24 -21.84 1.73
C GLN A 19 32.62 -21.92 0.34
N VAL A 20 31.30 -21.60 0.26
CA VAL A 20 30.62 -21.48 -1.03
C VAL A 20 31.43 -20.53 -1.91
N TRP A 21 31.96 -21.05 -3.00
CA TRP A 21 32.93 -20.33 -3.85
C TRP A 21 32.36 -19.08 -4.49
N ASN A 22 31.05 -18.98 -4.60
CA ASN A 22 30.35 -17.83 -5.16
C ASN A 22 29.28 -17.34 -4.18
N ASP A 23 29.70 -16.86 -3.02
CA ASP A 23 28.85 -16.21 -2.03
C ASP A 23 29.04 -14.69 -2.13
N PRO A 24 28.13 -13.97 -2.83
CA PRO A 24 28.23 -12.52 -3.00
C PRO A 24 27.83 -11.74 -1.75
N TYR A 25 27.36 -12.41 -0.71
CA TYR A 25 26.79 -11.76 0.47
C TYR A 25 27.84 -11.48 1.55
N PRO A 26 27.68 -10.38 2.32
CA PRO A 26 28.61 -10.06 3.39
C PRO A 26 28.74 -11.17 4.43
N ALA A 27 29.95 -11.52 4.81
CA ALA A 27 30.18 -12.55 5.81
C ALA A 27 29.53 -12.23 7.17
N ALA A 28 29.34 -10.95 7.49
CA ALA A 28 28.68 -10.49 8.71
C ALA A 28 27.19 -10.84 8.77
N GLU A 29 26.57 -11.10 7.61
CA GLU A 29 25.14 -11.43 7.51
C GLU A 29 24.88 -12.94 7.58
N ARG A 30 25.94 -13.76 7.69
CA ARG A 30 25.81 -15.21 7.84
C ARG A 30 25.14 -15.55 9.16
N GLY A 31 24.02 -16.25 9.08
CA GLY A 31 23.22 -16.64 10.23
C GLY A 31 22.10 -15.65 10.58
N GLU A 32 22.03 -14.50 9.90
CA GLU A 32 20.87 -13.62 9.97
C GLU A 32 19.68 -14.18 9.18
N ASN A 33 18.47 -13.84 9.60
CA ASN A 33 17.25 -14.25 8.90
C ASN A 33 16.97 -13.33 7.71
N ILE A 34 17.81 -13.41 6.68
CA ILE A 34 17.73 -12.58 5.48
C ILE A 34 17.36 -13.46 4.29
N LEU A 35 16.30 -13.06 3.56
CA LEU A 35 15.95 -13.63 2.27
C LEU A 35 16.50 -12.72 1.16
N TYR A 36 17.50 -13.19 0.45
CA TYR A 36 18.00 -12.52 -0.74
C TYR A 36 17.16 -12.90 -1.96
N SER A 37 16.74 -11.92 -2.70
CA SER A 37 15.95 -12.08 -3.92
C SER A 37 16.53 -11.21 -5.03
N ALA A 38 16.16 -11.51 -6.27
CA ALA A 38 16.55 -10.74 -7.43
C ALA A 38 15.31 -10.32 -8.21
N PHE A 39 15.38 -9.17 -8.87
CA PHE A 39 14.36 -8.70 -9.79
C PHE A 39 15.00 -8.40 -11.15
N THR A 40 14.25 -8.61 -12.22
CA THR A 40 14.74 -8.46 -13.60
C THR A 40 14.49 -7.07 -14.15
N GLN A 41 13.51 -6.37 -13.61
CA GLN A 41 13.14 -5.02 -14.04
C GLN A 41 13.16 -4.07 -12.86
N ARG A 42 13.71 -2.88 -13.07
CA ARG A 42 13.69 -1.83 -12.06
C ARG A 42 12.26 -1.33 -11.85
N PRO A 43 11.75 -1.28 -10.61
CA PRO A 43 10.44 -0.70 -10.33
C PRO A 43 10.43 0.77 -10.76
N LYS A 44 9.35 1.18 -11.43
CA LYS A 44 9.15 2.57 -11.88
C LYS A 44 8.54 3.42 -10.80
N HIS A 45 7.61 2.83 -10.05
CA HIS A 45 6.86 3.49 -8.98
C HIS A 45 6.81 2.61 -7.74
N LEU A 46 6.96 3.22 -6.57
CA LEU A 46 6.73 2.60 -5.27
C LEU A 46 5.56 3.28 -4.52
N ASP A 47 4.74 4.01 -5.24
CA ASP A 47 3.49 4.58 -4.76
C ASP A 47 2.33 3.68 -5.19
N PRO A 48 1.52 3.14 -4.25
CA PRO A 48 0.39 2.26 -4.57
C PRO A 48 -0.64 2.85 -5.53
N VAL A 49 -0.73 4.19 -5.60
CA VAL A 49 -1.65 4.86 -6.55
C VAL A 49 -1.17 4.76 -7.99
N GLN A 50 0.15 4.73 -8.20
CA GLN A 50 0.78 4.76 -9.54
C GLN A 50 1.24 3.39 -10.02
N SER A 51 1.45 2.47 -9.10
CA SER A 51 1.96 1.13 -9.39
C SER A 51 0.85 0.22 -9.93
N TYR A 52 1.21 -0.59 -10.94
CA TYR A 52 0.31 -1.60 -11.52
C TYR A 52 1.07 -2.82 -12.07
N SER A 53 2.36 -2.95 -11.83
CA SER A 53 3.14 -4.08 -12.31
C SER A 53 3.43 -5.09 -11.21
N GLU A 54 3.61 -6.36 -11.59
CA GLU A 54 3.97 -7.44 -10.66
C GLU A 54 5.34 -7.19 -10.01
N ASP A 55 6.29 -6.66 -10.78
CA ASP A 55 7.62 -6.31 -10.27
C ASP A 55 7.53 -5.27 -9.14
N GLU A 56 6.67 -4.26 -9.28
CA GLU A 56 6.44 -3.24 -8.26
C GLU A 56 5.67 -3.78 -7.06
N ALA A 57 4.67 -4.64 -7.30
CA ALA A 57 3.87 -5.27 -6.26
C ALA A 57 4.73 -6.06 -5.26
N THR A 58 5.80 -6.71 -5.72
CA THR A 58 6.73 -7.45 -4.86
C THR A 58 7.35 -6.55 -3.78
N PHE A 59 7.64 -5.28 -4.10
CA PHE A 59 8.14 -4.31 -3.13
C PHE A 59 7.02 -3.70 -2.29
N LEU A 60 5.90 -3.36 -2.93
CA LEU A 60 4.79 -2.69 -2.25
C LEU A 60 4.19 -3.54 -1.14
N TYR A 61 4.03 -4.85 -1.34
CA TYR A 61 3.52 -5.76 -0.32
C TYR A 61 4.44 -5.93 0.91
N GLN A 62 5.70 -5.49 0.81
CA GLN A 62 6.62 -5.47 1.94
C GLN A 62 6.66 -4.11 2.66
N ILE A 63 6.13 -3.05 2.03
CA ILE A 63 6.15 -1.68 2.56
C ILE A 63 4.80 -1.28 3.13
N TYR A 64 3.71 -1.68 2.44
CA TYR A 64 2.35 -1.28 2.77
C TYR A 64 1.49 -2.49 3.12
N GLU A 65 0.66 -2.34 4.14
CA GLU A 65 -0.31 -3.36 4.55
C GLU A 65 -1.73 -2.93 4.19
N PRO A 66 -2.44 -3.73 3.36
CA PRO A 66 -3.84 -3.49 3.05
C PRO A 66 -4.74 -3.89 4.22
N PRO A 67 -6.03 -3.53 4.21
CA PRO A 67 -6.99 -4.01 5.22
C PRO A 67 -7.14 -5.52 5.24
N LEU A 68 -7.15 -6.14 4.05
CA LEU A 68 -7.31 -7.57 3.82
C LEU A 68 -6.18 -8.10 2.97
N GLN A 69 -5.85 -9.36 3.12
CA GLN A 69 -4.84 -10.04 2.31
C GLN A 69 -5.22 -11.49 2.07
N TYR A 70 -4.66 -12.10 1.04
CA TYR A 70 -4.79 -13.54 0.83
C TYR A 70 -4.08 -14.32 1.92
N HIS A 71 -4.75 -15.32 2.48
CA HIS A 71 -4.11 -16.25 3.39
C HIS A 71 -3.05 -17.07 2.64
N TYR A 72 -1.81 -16.99 3.11
CA TYR A 72 -0.65 -17.53 2.41
C TYR A 72 -0.75 -19.02 2.05
N LEU A 73 -1.25 -19.86 2.96
CA LEU A 73 -1.27 -21.32 2.80
C LEU A 73 -2.60 -21.90 2.34
N LYS A 74 -3.72 -21.18 2.48
CA LYS A 74 -5.04 -21.78 2.19
C LYS A 74 -5.34 -21.84 0.71
N ARG A 75 -5.87 -23.00 0.28
CA ARG A 75 -6.42 -23.21 -1.06
C ARG A 75 -7.81 -23.87 -0.93
N PRO A 76 -8.83 -23.44 -1.70
CA PRO A 76 -8.79 -22.28 -2.60
C PRO A 76 -8.41 -20.99 -1.86
N PHE A 77 -8.03 -19.96 -2.61
CA PHE A 77 -7.62 -18.66 -2.04
C PHE A 77 -8.70 -18.09 -1.12
N GLN A 78 -8.31 -17.68 0.07
CA GLN A 78 -9.18 -17.08 1.06
C GLN A 78 -8.60 -15.74 1.51
N LEU A 79 -9.45 -14.72 1.60
CA LEU A 79 -9.07 -13.47 2.24
C LEU A 79 -9.04 -13.65 3.76
N GLY A 80 -8.05 -13.03 4.36
CA GLY A 80 -7.94 -12.82 5.79
C GLY A 80 -7.73 -11.35 6.10
N THR A 81 -7.81 -11.00 7.36
CA THR A 81 -7.51 -9.63 7.82
C THR A 81 -5.99 -9.42 7.91
N ALA A 82 -5.54 -8.22 7.48
CA ALA A 82 -4.19 -7.70 7.74
C ALA A 82 -4.29 -6.55 8.74
N THR A 83 -4.54 -5.33 8.31
CA THR A 83 -4.78 -4.21 9.24
C THR A 83 -6.22 -4.09 9.70
N ALA A 84 -7.18 -4.74 9.01
CA ALA A 84 -8.56 -4.77 9.47
C ALA A 84 -8.74 -5.64 10.71
N ARG A 85 -9.59 -5.20 11.63
CA ARG A 85 -9.94 -5.93 12.86
C ARG A 85 -10.79 -7.18 12.57
N ALA A 86 -11.64 -7.10 11.55
CA ALA A 86 -12.53 -8.16 11.09
C ALA A 86 -12.79 -8.00 9.59
N MET A 87 -13.42 -9.00 8.98
CA MET A 87 -13.93 -8.87 7.61
C MET A 87 -14.93 -7.72 7.53
N PRO A 88 -14.97 -6.98 6.41
CA PRO A 88 -15.88 -5.86 6.25
C PRO A 88 -17.35 -6.24 6.47
N VAL A 89 -18.10 -5.36 7.11
CA VAL A 89 -19.56 -5.46 7.15
C VAL A 89 -20.10 -4.91 5.85
N VAL A 90 -20.82 -5.73 5.10
CA VAL A 90 -21.42 -5.36 3.81
C VAL A 90 -22.91 -5.11 3.98
N ARG A 91 -23.36 -3.95 3.51
CA ARG A 91 -24.79 -3.58 3.45
C ARG A 91 -25.14 -3.25 2.01
N GLN A 92 -26.26 -3.75 1.53
CA GLN A 92 -26.74 -3.54 0.17
C GLN A 92 -28.06 -2.78 0.19
N TYR A 93 -28.25 -1.90 -0.78
CA TYR A 93 -29.41 -1.01 -0.85
C TYR A 93 -30.00 -1.00 -2.26
N ASP A 94 -31.32 -0.87 -2.33
CA ASP A 94 -32.04 -0.63 -3.59
C ASP A 94 -31.93 0.84 -4.05
N GLU A 95 -32.58 1.15 -5.19
CA GLU A 95 -32.61 2.52 -5.75
C GLU A 95 -33.29 3.52 -4.82
N SER A 96 -34.25 3.07 -4.00
CA SER A 96 -34.95 3.90 -3.02
C SER A 96 -34.16 4.08 -1.73
N GLY A 97 -33.02 3.42 -1.57
CA GLY A 97 -32.17 3.47 -0.39
C GLY A 97 -32.62 2.55 0.74
N HIS A 98 -33.50 1.60 0.50
CA HIS A 98 -33.88 0.60 1.49
C HIS A 98 -32.81 -0.48 1.60
N LEU A 99 -32.53 -0.91 2.83
CA LEU A 99 -31.61 -2.01 3.11
C LEU A 99 -32.20 -3.32 2.58
N LEU A 100 -31.39 -4.03 1.82
CA LEU A 100 -31.72 -5.32 1.24
C LEU A 100 -31.18 -6.48 2.10
N PRO A 101 -31.82 -7.66 2.05
CA PRO A 101 -31.33 -8.86 2.71
C PRO A 101 -30.01 -9.33 2.06
N ALA A 102 -29.21 -10.09 2.82
CA ALA A 102 -27.86 -10.52 2.39
C ALA A 102 -27.87 -11.48 1.18
N ASP A 103 -28.95 -12.19 0.96
CA ASP A 103 -29.18 -13.15 -0.13
C ASP A 103 -29.94 -12.58 -1.33
N VAL A 104 -30.01 -11.23 -1.42
CA VAL A 104 -30.72 -10.55 -2.51
C VAL A 104 -30.08 -10.84 -3.87
N ASP A 105 -30.91 -10.89 -4.90
CA ASP A 105 -30.47 -10.92 -6.30
C ASP A 105 -29.58 -9.69 -6.58
N PRO A 106 -28.31 -9.88 -7.02
CA PRO A 106 -27.39 -8.77 -7.32
C PRO A 106 -27.96 -7.72 -8.29
N ALA A 107 -28.88 -8.12 -9.18
CA ALA A 107 -29.53 -7.20 -10.13
C ALA A 107 -30.44 -6.17 -9.45
N LYS A 108 -30.86 -6.40 -8.20
CA LYS A 108 -31.69 -5.47 -7.42
C LYS A 108 -30.87 -4.51 -6.57
N VAL A 109 -29.56 -4.70 -6.50
CA VAL A 109 -28.68 -3.88 -5.68
C VAL A 109 -28.26 -2.63 -6.46
N ALA A 110 -28.70 -1.48 -6.02
CA ALA A 110 -28.27 -0.19 -6.59
C ALA A 110 -26.94 0.28 -5.99
N ARG A 111 -26.67 -0.06 -4.73
CA ARG A 111 -25.46 0.35 -4.02
C ARG A 111 -25.07 -0.68 -2.96
N SER A 112 -23.76 -0.95 -2.87
CA SER A 112 -23.16 -1.68 -1.75
C SER A 112 -22.31 -0.76 -0.90
N GLU A 113 -22.34 -0.94 0.41
CA GLU A 113 -21.55 -0.23 1.40
C GLU A 113 -20.70 -1.22 2.17
N TYR A 114 -19.40 -1.01 2.17
CA TYR A 114 -18.41 -1.79 2.90
C TYR A 114 -17.91 -0.96 4.09
N GLU A 115 -18.19 -1.41 5.30
CA GLU A 115 -17.68 -0.81 6.52
C GLU A 115 -16.47 -1.61 7.01
N ILE A 116 -15.34 -0.95 7.10
CA ILE A 116 -14.05 -1.54 7.45
C ILE A 116 -13.58 -0.94 8.77
N GLN A 117 -13.25 -1.81 9.74
CA GLN A 117 -12.67 -1.43 11.02
C GLN A 117 -11.20 -1.80 11.05
N ILE A 118 -10.34 -0.84 11.37
CA ILE A 118 -8.89 -1.01 11.48
C ILE A 118 -8.53 -1.37 12.93
N GLN A 119 -7.51 -2.20 13.10
CA GLN A 119 -6.96 -2.51 14.42
C GLN A 119 -6.29 -1.27 15.02
N PRO A 120 -6.65 -0.84 16.23
CA PRO A 120 -5.93 0.22 16.93
C PRO A 120 -4.47 -0.14 17.22
N GLY A 121 -3.61 0.86 17.31
CA GLY A 121 -2.22 0.68 17.72
C GLY A 121 -1.23 0.33 16.60
N ILE A 122 -1.68 0.12 15.37
CA ILE A 122 -0.78 -0.06 14.23
C ILE A 122 -0.07 1.27 13.96
N ARG A 123 1.25 1.23 13.87
CA ARG A 123 2.06 2.44 13.65
C ARG A 123 2.85 2.33 12.36
N TYR A 124 3.02 3.47 11.71
CA TYR A 124 3.96 3.60 10.60
C TYR A 124 5.39 3.37 11.07
N GLN A 125 6.23 2.87 10.20
CA GLN A 125 7.67 2.81 10.43
C GLN A 125 8.22 4.23 10.67
N PRO A 126 9.28 4.38 11.48
CA PRO A 126 9.94 5.67 11.67
C PRO A 126 10.37 6.25 10.33
N HIS A 127 9.92 7.49 10.05
CA HIS A 127 10.17 8.14 8.77
C HIS A 127 10.35 9.66 8.97
N PRO A 128 11.22 10.34 8.18
CA PRO A 128 11.40 11.78 8.27
C PRO A 128 10.10 12.60 8.10
N ALA A 129 9.16 12.12 7.26
CA ALA A 129 7.88 12.79 7.07
C ALA A 129 7.03 12.90 8.35
N PHE A 130 7.30 12.09 9.36
CA PHE A 130 6.64 12.12 10.66
C PHE A 130 7.46 12.78 11.76
N ALA A 131 8.63 13.33 11.42
CA ALA A 131 9.44 14.06 12.38
C ALA A 131 8.78 15.39 12.75
N THR A 132 8.63 15.64 14.05
CA THR A 132 8.08 16.87 14.59
C THR A 132 9.06 17.51 15.57
N ASP A 133 8.99 18.83 15.70
CA ASP A 133 9.68 19.58 16.74
C ASP A 133 8.96 19.46 18.09
N SER A 134 9.46 20.14 19.10
CA SER A 134 8.88 20.17 20.45
C SER A 134 7.48 20.79 20.52
N ALA A 135 7.07 21.56 19.51
CA ALA A 135 5.74 22.12 19.38
C ALA A 135 4.80 21.23 18.54
N GLY A 136 5.26 20.06 18.08
CA GLY A 136 4.49 19.16 17.24
C GLY A 136 4.42 19.56 15.76
N LYS A 137 5.19 20.58 15.32
CA LYS A 137 5.23 21.01 13.93
C LYS A 137 6.14 20.10 13.11
N PRO A 138 5.72 19.67 11.89
CA PRO A 138 6.58 18.90 11.00
C PRO A 138 7.91 19.61 10.68
N VAL A 139 9.02 18.92 10.89
CA VAL A 139 10.38 19.52 10.73
C VAL A 139 10.72 19.73 9.26
N TYR A 140 10.25 18.86 8.38
CA TYR A 140 10.68 18.81 6.97
C TYR A 140 9.58 19.20 5.98
N LEU A 141 8.51 19.87 6.43
CA LEU A 141 7.37 20.17 5.56
C LEU A 141 7.71 21.18 4.45
N ASP A 142 8.41 22.26 4.81
CA ASP A 142 8.64 23.40 3.92
C ASP A 142 10.14 23.62 3.66
N LEU A 143 10.85 22.57 3.27
CA LEU A 143 12.29 22.67 2.97
C LEU A 143 12.53 23.35 1.63
N GLY A 144 13.34 24.42 1.66
CA GLY A 144 13.85 25.04 0.45
C GLY A 144 14.96 24.21 -0.24
N PRO A 145 15.32 24.57 -1.49
CA PRO A 145 16.34 23.86 -2.26
C PRO A 145 17.67 23.72 -1.53
N ASP A 146 18.09 24.74 -0.78
CA ASP A 146 19.37 24.73 -0.05
C ASP A 146 19.39 23.67 1.08
N ALA A 147 18.25 23.51 1.77
CA ALA A 147 18.11 22.48 2.81
C ALA A 147 18.08 21.05 2.25
N LEU A 148 17.74 20.91 0.98
CA LEU A 148 17.75 19.65 0.24
C LEU A 148 19.08 19.36 -0.46
N ALA A 149 19.97 20.35 -0.54
CA ALA A 149 21.28 20.19 -1.16
C ALA A 149 22.07 19.07 -0.47
N GLY A 150 22.57 18.11 -1.27
CA GLY A 150 23.31 16.95 -0.76
C GLY A 150 22.49 15.83 -0.16
N LYS A 151 21.17 15.97 -0.01
CA LYS A 151 20.26 14.90 0.42
C LYS A 151 19.98 13.95 -0.74
N ARG A 152 20.30 12.67 -0.59
CA ARG A 152 20.14 11.65 -1.65
C ARG A 152 19.23 10.50 -1.27
N ASN A 153 19.06 10.27 0.03
CA ASN A 153 18.24 9.18 0.57
C ASN A 153 17.61 9.58 1.91
N LEU A 154 16.72 8.76 2.44
CA LEU A 154 16.03 9.03 3.70
C LEU A 154 16.97 9.10 4.91
N GLY A 155 18.08 8.37 4.89
CA GLY A 155 19.09 8.41 5.96
C GLY A 155 19.82 9.75 6.09
N ASP A 156 19.72 10.63 5.09
CA ASP A 156 20.30 11.98 5.14
C ASP A 156 19.44 12.95 5.97
N PHE A 157 18.29 12.51 6.48
CA PHE A 157 17.41 13.25 7.38
C PHE A 157 17.52 12.67 8.79
N PRO A 158 18.24 13.33 9.72
CA PRO A 158 18.59 12.73 11.01
C PRO A 158 17.41 12.55 11.96
N LEU A 159 16.32 13.31 11.78
CA LEU A 159 15.16 13.20 12.63
C LEU A 159 14.08 12.35 11.94
N THR A 160 13.54 11.39 12.68
CA THR A 160 12.41 10.57 12.24
C THR A 160 11.31 10.60 13.29
N GLY A 161 10.11 10.31 12.87
CA GLY A 161 8.95 10.17 13.75
C GLY A 161 8.07 9.03 13.26
N THR A 162 7.02 8.74 13.99
CA THR A 162 6.00 7.78 13.62
C THR A 162 4.63 8.28 14.05
N ARG A 163 3.58 7.80 13.38
CA ARG A 163 2.20 8.05 13.79
C ARG A 163 1.37 6.77 13.69
N GLU A 164 0.22 6.79 14.30
CA GLU A 164 -0.72 5.68 14.23
C GLU A 164 -1.47 5.70 12.89
N LEU A 165 -1.71 4.50 12.33
CA LEU A 165 -2.57 4.26 11.18
C LEU A 165 -4.03 4.48 11.59
N THR A 166 -4.77 5.23 10.79
CA THR A 166 -6.17 5.55 11.05
C THR A 166 -7.04 5.33 9.81
N ALA A 167 -8.36 5.38 9.99
CA ALA A 167 -9.33 5.29 8.89
C ALA A 167 -9.12 6.38 7.83
N GLU A 168 -8.67 7.57 8.23
CA GLU A 168 -8.39 8.67 7.31
C GLU A 168 -7.30 8.33 6.29
N ASP A 169 -6.32 7.51 6.66
CA ASP A 169 -5.23 7.11 5.76
C ASP A 169 -5.76 6.34 4.55
N TYR A 170 -6.67 5.40 4.78
CA TYR A 170 -7.30 4.64 3.69
C TYR A 170 -8.25 5.48 2.85
N VAL A 171 -9.07 6.32 3.49
CA VAL A 171 -9.94 7.25 2.76
C VAL A 171 -9.12 8.21 1.91
N TYR A 172 -8.02 8.75 2.46
CA TYR A 172 -7.11 9.62 1.72
C TYR A 172 -6.45 8.90 0.54
N GLN A 173 -6.02 7.65 0.74
CA GLN A 173 -5.44 6.83 -0.31
C GLN A 173 -6.42 6.58 -1.47
N ILE A 174 -7.70 6.31 -1.18
CA ILE A 174 -8.74 6.16 -2.21
C ILE A 174 -8.93 7.48 -2.96
N LYS A 175 -9.00 8.61 -2.26
CA LYS A 175 -9.09 9.94 -2.90
C LYS A 175 -7.88 10.24 -3.80
N ARG A 176 -6.67 9.77 -3.45
CA ARG A 176 -5.46 9.95 -4.26
C ARG A 176 -5.57 9.32 -5.65
N LEU A 177 -6.39 8.29 -5.83
CA LEU A 177 -6.66 7.70 -7.15
C LEU A 177 -7.24 8.74 -8.12
N ALA A 178 -8.00 9.72 -7.61
CA ALA A 178 -8.58 10.79 -8.41
C ALA A 178 -7.61 11.92 -8.77
N HIS A 179 -6.40 11.96 -8.16
CA HIS A 179 -5.48 13.07 -8.34
C HIS A 179 -4.86 13.07 -9.75
N PRO A 180 -5.08 14.12 -10.59
CA PRO A 180 -4.72 14.10 -12.00
C PRO A 180 -3.22 13.93 -12.27
N ARG A 181 -2.36 14.46 -11.38
CA ARG A 181 -0.90 14.38 -11.51
C ARG A 181 -0.30 13.04 -11.09
N LEU A 182 -1.07 12.17 -10.44
CA LEU A 182 -0.60 10.84 -10.05
C LEU A 182 -0.82 9.81 -11.17
N HIS A 183 -1.68 10.12 -12.14
CA HIS A 183 -1.93 9.26 -13.31
C HIS A 183 -2.22 7.80 -12.91
N SER A 184 -3.13 7.60 -11.96
CA SER A 184 -3.45 6.26 -11.47
C SER A 184 -3.95 5.36 -12.61
N PRO A 185 -3.31 4.23 -12.87
CA PRO A 185 -3.71 3.31 -13.93
C PRO A 185 -5.05 2.61 -13.65
N VAL A 186 -5.50 2.62 -12.40
CA VAL A 186 -6.77 1.98 -11.98
C VAL A 186 -7.92 2.97 -11.81
N LEU A 187 -7.70 4.27 -12.08
CA LEU A 187 -8.73 5.29 -11.92
C LEU A 187 -10.02 4.96 -12.68
N GLU A 188 -9.91 4.55 -13.95
CA GLU A 188 -11.08 4.24 -14.77
C GLU A 188 -11.85 3.05 -14.21
N LEU A 189 -11.16 1.95 -13.93
CA LEU A 189 -11.76 0.74 -13.37
C LEU A 189 -12.42 1.02 -12.01
N MET A 190 -11.69 1.59 -11.07
CA MET A 190 -12.19 1.89 -9.72
C MET A 190 -13.31 2.93 -9.75
N GLY A 191 -13.20 3.91 -10.66
CA GLY A 191 -14.19 4.98 -10.82
C GLY A 191 -15.52 4.53 -11.42
N ASP A 192 -15.57 3.38 -12.08
CA ASP A 192 -16.83 2.79 -12.53
C ASP A 192 -17.65 2.27 -11.34
N TYR A 193 -16.98 1.87 -10.28
CA TYR A 193 -17.64 1.33 -9.09
C TYR A 193 -17.68 2.31 -7.91
N ILE A 194 -16.55 2.90 -7.51
CA ILE A 194 -16.52 3.77 -6.32
C ILE A 194 -17.25 5.08 -6.62
N ILE A 195 -18.32 5.33 -5.86
CA ILE A 195 -19.19 6.48 -6.04
C ILE A 195 -18.41 7.78 -5.87
N GLY A 196 -18.52 8.69 -6.84
CA GLY A 196 -17.90 10.02 -6.78
C GLY A 196 -16.40 10.07 -7.08
N LEU A 197 -15.73 8.94 -7.40
CA LEU A 197 -14.30 8.95 -7.70
C LEU A 197 -14.00 9.70 -9.02
N LYS A 198 -14.76 9.43 -10.07
CA LYS A 198 -14.64 10.16 -11.35
C LYS A 198 -15.05 11.62 -11.24
N ASP A 199 -16.05 11.92 -10.41
CA ASP A 199 -16.49 13.30 -10.18
C ASP A 199 -15.40 14.10 -9.47
N LEU A 200 -14.76 13.51 -8.47
CA LEU A 200 -13.61 14.12 -7.79
C LEU A 200 -12.45 14.35 -8.78
N HIS A 201 -12.14 13.38 -9.63
CA HIS A 201 -11.11 13.54 -10.67
C HIS A 201 -11.45 14.73 -11.60
N ALA A 202 -12.66 14.79 -12.11
CA ALA A 202 -13.10 15.87 -12.99
C ALA A 202 -13.00 17.24 -12.32
N LEU A 203 -13.39 17.32 -11.04
CA LEU A 203 -13.28 18.54 -10.23
C LEU A 203 -11.82 19.01 -10.08
N LEU A 204 -10.91 18.07 -9.78
CA LEU A 204 -9.48 18.38 -9.62
C LEU A 204 -8.84 18.83 -10.93
N VAL A 205 -9.18 18.16 -12.06
CA VAL A 205 -8.72 18.56 -13.39
C VAL A 205 -9.21 19.97 -13.76
N ALA A 206 -10.48 20.27 -13.48
CA ALA A 206 -11.03 21.61 -13.73
C ALA A 206 -10.34 22.68 -12.88
N GLY A 207 -10.06 22.40 -11.61
CA GLY A 207 -9.32 23.28 -10.71
C GLY A 207 -7.89 23.57 -11.19
N GLU A 208 -7.17 22.56 -11.66
CA GLU A 208 -5.82 22.75 -12.23
C GLU A 208 -5.82 23.59 -13.51
N LYS A 209 -6.80 23.37 -14.39
CA LYS A 209 -6.95 24.16 -15.63
C LYS A 209 -7.30 25.62 -15.36
N ALA A 210 -8.05 25.90 -14.29
CA ALA A 210 -8.42 27.25 -13.91
C ALA A 210 -7.29 28.02 -13.20
N SER A 211 -6.32 27.33 -12.63
CA SER A 211 -5.17 27.93 -11.96
C SER A 211 -4.19 28.51 -12.98
N LYS A 212 -3.86 29.80 -12.83
CA LYS A 212 -2.81 30.48 -13.62
C LYS A 212 -1.41 30.23 -13.06
N GLU A 213 -1.31 29.75 -11.85
CA GLU A 213 -0.06 29.44 -11.16
C GLU A 213 0.31 27.95 -11.32
N LYS A 214 1.60 27.62 -11.13
CA LYS A 214 1.99 26.21 -11.02
C LYS A 214 1.15 25.58 -9.91
N PRO A 215 0.49 24.45 -10.20
CA PRO A 215 -0.36 23.82 -9.21
C PRO A 215 0.48 23.45 -7.98
N GLY A 216 0.12 24.04 -6.85
CA GLY A 216 0.70 23.75 -5.55
C GLY A 216 0.29 22.38 -5.01
N TRP A 217 0.56 22.15 -3.76
CA TRP A 217 0.03 21.02 -3.01
C TRP A 217 -1.50 21.08 -2.93
N ILE A 218 -2.17 19.96 -3.20
CA ILE A 218 -3.62 19.82 -3.07
C ILE A 218 -3.90 18.92 -1.87
N ASP A 219 -4.54 19.48 -0.84
CA ASP A 219 -5.02 18.69 0.29
C ASP A 219 -6.39 18.07 -0.02
N LEU A 220 -6.38 16.79 -0.35
CA LEU A 220 -7.59 16.05 -0.71
C LEU A 220 -8.59 15.89 0.45
N ARG A 221 -8.21 16.20 1.69
CA ARG A 221 -9.13 16.19 2.83
C ARG A 221 -10.23 17.22 2.68
N SER A 222 -9.89 18.36 2.06
CA SER A 222 -10.85 19.44 1.80
C SER A 222 -11.85 19.15 0.67
N TYR A 223 -11.66 18.07 -0.09
CA TYR A 223 -12.53 17.68 -1.19
C TYR A 223 -13.49 16.58 -0.76
N PRO A 224 -14.81 16.83 -0.70
CA PRO A 224 -15.78 15.79 -0.38
C PRO A 224 -15.87 14.74 -1.48
N MET A 225 -16.08 13.48 -1.10
CA MET A 225 -16.33 12.37 -2.01
C MET A 225 -17.37 11.44 -1.36
N SER A 226 -18.53 11.31 -1.99
CA SER A 226 -19.68 10.58 -1.41
C SER A 226 -19.46 9.08 -1.28
N GLY A 227 -18.52 8.52 -2.06
CA GLY A 227 -18.17 7.11 -2.02
C GLY A 227 -17.26 6.69 -0.88
N VAL A 228 -16.69 7.62 -0.12
CA VAL A 228 -15.86 7.29 1.04
C VAL A 228 -16.20 8.19 2.24
N GLU A 229 -16.11 7.62 3.43
CA GLU A 229 -16.45 8.30 4.67
C GLU A 229 -15.56 7.79 5.81
N VAL A 230 -14.98 8.70 6.58
CA VAL A 230 -14.39 8.39 7.89
C VAL A 230 -15.51 8.44 8.92
N VAL A 231 -15.89 7.28 9.47
CA VAL A 231 -16.95 7.17 10.47
C VAL A 231 -16.44 7.56 11.85
N ASP A 232 -15.27 7.00 12.19
CA ASP A 232 -14.52 7.32 13.40
C ASP A 232 -13.02 7.10 13.15
N ARG A 233 -12.19 7.23 14.19
CA ARG A 233 -10.73 7.10 14.09
C ARG A 233 -10.26 5.81 13.41
N TYR A 234 -11.01 4.71 13.59
CA TYR A 234 -10.62 3.38 13.10
C TYR A 234 -11.64 2.75 12.17
N THR A 235 -12.71 3.45 11.84
CA THR A 235 -13.77 2.93 10.99
C THR A 235 -13.98 3.83 9.78
N TYR A 236 -13.97 3.25 8.59
CA TYR A 236 -14.34 3.94 7.37
C TYR A 236 -15.29 3.11 6.53
N ARG A 237 -15.98 3.78 5.61
CA ARG A 237 -16.90 3.17 4.67
C ARG A 237 -16.50 3.47 3.24
N VAL A 238 -16.69 2.46 2.39
CA VAL A 238 -16.61 2.63 0.94
C VAL A 238 -17.93 2.24 0.32
N ARG A 239 -18.48 3.10 -0.53
CA ARG A 239 -19.74 2.91 -1.24
C ARG A 239 -19.45 2.69 -2.71
N ILE A 240 -19.99 1.62 -3.26
CA ILE A 240 -19.86 1.28 -4.68
C ILE A 240 -21.24 1.17 -5.32
N LYS A 241 -21.29 1.37 -6.63
CA LYS A 241 -22.48 1.15 -7.47
C LYS A 241 -22.73 -0.35 -7.59
N GLY A 242 -23.97 -0.75 -7.43
CA GLY A 242 -24.40 -2.13 -7.59
C GLY A 242 -23.80 -3.11 -6.59
N ALA A 243 -23.80 -4.38 -6.98
CA ALA A 243 -23.17 -5.48 -6.26
C ALA A 243 -21.89 -5.89 -6.99
N TYR A 244 -20.75 -5.83 -6.29
CA TYR A 244 -19.48 -6.28 -6.83
C TYR A 244 -18.73 -7.13 -5.80
N PRO A 245 -18.96 -8.44 -5.77
CA PRO A 245 -18.41 -9.35 -4.77
C PRO A 245 -16.88 -9.39 -4.73
N GLN A 246 -16.22 -9.01 -5.84
CA GLN A 246 -14.76 -8.96 -5.94
C GLN A 246 -14.15 -7.71 -5.30
N PHE A 247 -14.94 -6.71 -4.91
CA PHE A 247 -14.42 -5.47 -4.33
C PHE A 247 -13.45 -5.66 -3.15
N PRO A 248 -13.65 -6.62 -2.23
CA PRO A 248 -12.70 -6.85 -1.13
C PRO A 248 -11.31 -7.34 -1.55
N TYR A 249 -11.12 -7.70 -2.81
CA TYR A 249 -9.85 -8.16 -3.37
C TYR A 249 -9.02 -7.05 -4.05
N TRP A 250 -9.52 -5.82 -4.03
CA TRP A 250 -8.89 -4.65 -4.64
C TRP A 250 -7.98 -3.88 -3.69
#